data_7e4db5c83db2f307d467c4f9eaeddcad
#
_entry.id   7e4db5c83db2f307d467c4f9eaeddcad
#
_cell.length_a   1.000
_cell.length_b   1.000
_cell.length_c   1.000
_cell.angle_alpha   90.00
_cell.angle_beta   90.00
_cell.angle_gamma   90.00
#
_symmetry.space_group_name_H-M   'P 1'
#
loop_
_entity.id
_entity.type
_entity.pdbx_description
1 polymer ?
#
loop_
_entity_poly.entity_id
_entity_poly.type
_entity_poly.pdbx_seq_one_letter_code
_entity_poly.pdbx_strand_id
1 'polypeptide(L)'
;LISSIKEKNENMSVLIATAYMQEAASFDTIIAMDDGKILMQGTLKELLEKTKCDNIDEAFIELLPQEKKEGHKKLVVPPKDYNETSYAIEAQNLTMQFGDFIAVNNVNLKIKQGEIFGFLGSNGCGKTTTMKMLTGLLSPTSGSAKLFGEEVKDNSLQMKEKVGYMTQSFSLYNELSILENLELHAKLFHIKEDREKRINY
;
A
#
# COMPACT_ATOMS: atom_id res chain seq x y z
N LEU A 1 6.53 22.28 6.10
CA LEU A 1 5.96 23.39 5.32
C LEU A 1 4.98 24.21 6.19
N ILE A 2 3.91 23.59 6.75
CA ILE A 2 2.91 24.28 7.57
C ILE A 2 3.55 24.94 8.80
N SER A 3 4.40 24.24 9.52
CA SER A 3 5.14 24.77 10.67
C SER A 3 5.95 26.01 10.31
N SER A 4 6.69 25.96 9.18
CA SER A 4 7.51 27.09 8.72
C SER A 4 6.69 28.31 8.26
N ILE A 5 5.44 28.09 7.81
CA ILE A 5 4.52 29.17 7.44
C ILE A 5 3.91 29.78 8.72
N LYS A 6 3.54 28.95 9.70
CA LYS A 6 2.99 29.37 10.99
C LYS A 6 4.00 30.18 11.81
N GLU A 7 5.28 29.78 11.79
CA GLU A 7 6.38 30.53 12.41
C GLU A 7 6.54 31.95 11.85
N LYS A 8 6.24 32.14 10.56
CA LYS A 8 6.29 33.46 9.90
C LYS A 8 5.04 34.32 10.10
N ASN A 9 3.94 33.71 10.49
CA ASN A 9 2.63 34.34 10.64
C ASN A 9 1.92 33.80 11.88
N GLU A 10 2.28 34.30 13.07
CA GLU A 10 1.75 33.81 14.36
C GLU A 10 0.22 33.85 14.49
N ASN A 11 -0.43 34.78 13.77
CA ASN A 11 -1.90 34.94 13.82
C ASN A 11 -2.64 34.12 12.72
N MET A 12 -1.95 33.24 12.00
CA MET A 12 -2.56 32.46 10.94
C MET A 12 -3.24 31.20 11.49
N SER A 13 -4.51 31.03 11.16
CA SER A 13 -5.24 29.76 11.37
C SER A 13 -5.17 28.91 10.10
N VAL A 14 -4.96 27.62 10.25
CA VAL A 14 -4.88 26.68 9.14
C VAL A 14 -5.94 25.60 9.33
N LEU A 15 -6.78 25.41 8.32
CA LEU A 15 -7.76 24.31 8.26
C LEU A 15 -7.30 23.30 7.20
N ILE A 16 -7.17 22.03 7.62
CA ILE A 16 -6.72 20.94 6.75
C ILE A 16 -7.76 19.83 6.75
N ALA A 17 -8.16 19.38 5.57
CA ALA A 17 -8.95 18.18 5.41
C ALA A 17 -8.02 17.06 4.91
N THR A 18 -7.95 15.95 5.66
CA THR A 18 -7.08 14.82 5.34
C THR A 18 -7.76 13.50 5.69
N ALA A 19 -7.43 12.45 4.95
CA ALA A 19 -7.76 11.07 5.28
C ALA A 19 -6.58 10.34 5.96
N TYR A 20 -5.42 11.00 6.10
CA TYR A 20 -4.23 10.42 6.71
C TYR A 20 -4.22 10.65 8.22
N MET A 21 -4.52 9.61 8.99
CA MET A 21 -4.63 9.69 10.45
C MET A 21 -3.33 10.16 11.11
N GLN A 22 -2.19 9.70 10.61
CA GLN A 22 -0.87 10.06 11.13
C GLN A 22 -0.55 11.57 10.94
N GLU A 23 -1.06 12.17 9.87
CA GLU A 23 -0.96 13.62 9.66
C GLU A 23 -1.86 14.37 10.65
N ALA A 24 -3.11 13.92 10.79
CA ALA A 24 -4.09 14.50 11.71
C ALA A 24 -3.61 14.45 13.17
N ALA A 25 -2.87 13.42 13.57
CA ALA A 25 -2.30 13.28 14.91
C ALA A 25 -1.35 14.44 15.31
N SER A 26 -0.80 15.18 14.33
CA SER A 26 0.11 16.31 14.56
C SER A 26 -0.60 17.66 14.69
N PHE A 27 -1.93 17.72 14.56
CA PHE A 27 -2.68 18.97 14.60
C PHE A 27 -3.11 19.36 16.01
N ASP A 28 -3.26 20.65 16.23
CA ASP A 28 -3.65 21.21 17.54
C ASP A 28 -5.08 20.73 17.93
N THR A 29 -5.99 20.68 16.95
CA THR A 29 -7.38 20.24 17.14
C THR A 29 -7.79 19.36 15.96
N ILE A 30 -8.50 18.29 16.26
CA ILE A 30 -9.00 17.30 15.30
C ILE A 30 -10.52 17.32 15.32
N ILE A 31 -11.14 17.29 14.15
CA ILE A 31 -12.57 17.03 13.98
C ILE A 31 -12.68 15.70 13.21
N ALA A 32 -13.15 14.66 13.89
CA ALA A 32 -13.45 13.37 13.26
C ALA A 32 -14.88 13.42 12.68
N MET A 33 -15.02 13.08 11.41
CA MET A 33 -16.29 13.13 10.69
C MET A 33 -16.58 11.82 9.96
N ASP A 34 -17.87 11.46 9.90
CA ASP A 34 -18.38 10.37 9.09
C ASP A 34 -19.80 10.68 8.64
N ASP A 35 -20.16 10.37 7.37
CA ASP A 35 -21.48 10.63 6.78
C ASP A 35 -22.02 12.05 7.05
N GLY A 36 -21.15 13.07 6.94
CA GLY A 36 -21.52 14.47 7.14
C GLY A 36 -21.76 14.86 8.59
N LYS A 37 -21.51 13.97 9.56
CA LYS A 37 -21.69 14.20 11.00
C LYS A 37 -20.35 14.29 11.70
N ILE A 38 -20.27 15.19 12.69
CA ILE A 38 -19.11 15.24 13.59
C ILE A 38 -19.26 14.11 14.61
N LEU A 39 -18.31 13.19 14.63
CA LEU A 39 -18.23 12.10 15.61
C LEU A 39 -17.59 12.59 16.90
N MET A 40 -16.56 13.40 16.77
CA MET A 40 -15.84 14.02 17.87
C MET A 40 -15.05 15.25 17.40
N GLN A 41 -14.84 16.20 18.33
CA GLN A 41 -13.93 17.33 18.19
C GLN A 41 -13.10 17.45 19.46
N GLY A 42 -11.78 17.70 19.32
CA GLY A 42 -10.86 17.88 20.43
C GLY A 42 -9.41 17.68 20.03
N THR A 43 -8.54 17.62 21.02
CA THR A 43 -7.12 17.28 20.85
C THR A 43 -6.93 15.77 20.64
N LEU A 44 -5.76 15.36 20.13
CA LEU A 44 -5.42 13.94 20.04
C LEU A 44 -5.54 13.23 21.40
N LYS A 45 -5.08 13.87 22.47
CA LYS A 45 -5.13 13.31 23.82
C LYS A 45 -6.57 13.04 24.26
N GLU A 46 -7.47 13.99 24.08
CA GLU A 46 -8.89 13.82 24.43
C GLU A 46 -9.55 12.72 23.59
N LEU A 47 -9.16 12.61 22.32
CA LEU A 47 -9.63 11.54 21.43
C LEU A 47 -9.25 10.16 21.97
N LEU A 48 -7.95 9.95 22.28
CA LEU A 48 -7.43 8.69 22.79
C LEU A 48 -8.01 8.33 24.16
N GLU A 49 -8.12 9.29 25.08
CA GLU A 49 -8.71 9.09 26.41
C GLU A 49 -10.20 8.68 26.33
N LYS A 50 -10.98 9.34 25.45
CA LYS A 50 -12.40 9.04 25.28
C LYS A 50 -12.64 7.65 24.68
N THR A 51 -11.83 7.26 23.71
CA THR A 51 -11.96 5.97 23.00
C THR A 51 -11.23 4.83 23.72
N LYS A 52 -10.34 5.15 24.67
CA LYS A 52 -9.44 4.19 25.35
C LYS A 52 -8.56 3.41 24.37
N CYS A 53 -8.14 4.06 23.28
CA CYS A 53 -7.28 3.50 22.27
C CYS A 53 -5.85 4.06 22.38
N ASP A 54 -4.87 3.29 21.89
CA ASP A 54 -3.46 3.67 21.96
C ASP A 54 -3.01 4.52 20.75
N ASN A 55 -3.79 4.53 19.69
CA ASN A 55 -3.47 5.27 18.46
C ASN A 55 -4.73 5.86 17.81
N ILE A 56 -4.51 6.87 16.94
CA ILE A 56 -5.58 7.62 16.28
C ILE A 56 -6.40 6.76 15.32
N ASP A 57 -5.80 5.77 14.67
CA ASP A 57 -6.48 4.89 13.72
C ASP A 57 -7.54 4.04 14.44
N GLU A 58 -7.15 3.41 15.55
CA GLU A 58 -8.07 2.64 16.40
C GLU A 58 -9.14 3.55 17.04
N ALA A 59 -8.72 4.75 17.49
CA ALA A 59 -9.63 5.72 18.06
C ALA A 59 -10.72 6.19 17.07
N PHE A 60 -10.36 6.41 15.82
CA PHE A 60 -11.31 6.78 14.78
C PHE A 60 -12.30 5.65 14.49
N ILE A 61 -11.82 4.39 14.38
CA ILE A 61 -12.69 3.22 14.18
C ILE A 61 -13.66 3.08 15.36
N GLU A 62 -13.20 3.33 16.61
CA GLU A 62 -14.04 3.22 17.79
C GLU A 62 -15.16 4.29 17.83
N LEU A 63 -14.97 5.43 17.18
CA LEU A 63 -15.99 6.48 17.04
C LEU A 63 -17.03 6.15 15.97
N LEU A 64 -16.75 5.25 15.03
CA LEU A 64 -17.70 4.90 13.97
C LEU A 64 -18.96 4.21 14.51
N PRO A 65 -20.10 4.32 13.81
CA PRO A 65 -21.29 3.53 14.11
C PRO A 65 -21.00 2.03 14.06
N GLN A 66 -21.73 1.25 14.89
CA GLN A 66 -21.50 -0.19 15.03
C GLN A 66 -21.53 -0.94 13.69
N GLU A 67 -22.43 -0.55 12.80
CA GLU A 67 -22.60 -1.14 11.47
C GLU A 67 -21.33 -1.02 10.59
N LYS A 68 -20.53 0.04 10.79
CA LYS A 68 -19.28 0.27 10.06
C LYS A 68 -18.07 -0.36 10.75
N LYS A 69 -18.13 -0.64 12.05
CA LYS A 69 -17.05 -1.30 12.80
C LYS A 69 -16.86 -2.76 12.37
N GLU A 70 -17.92 -3.46 11.98
CA GLU A 70 -17.86 -4.88 11.63
C GLU A 70 -16.97 -5.20 10.42
N GLY A 71 -16.71 -4.22 9.55
CA GLY A 71 -15.77 -4.33 8.42
C GLY A 71 -14.29 -4.18 8.79
N HIS A 72 -14.00 -3.59 9.96
CA HIS A 72 -12.63 -3.29 10.41
C HIS A 72 -12.07 -4.37 11.33
N LYS A 73 -11.85 -5.57 10.80
CA LYS A 73 -11.11 -6.60 11.55
C LYS A 73 -9.63 -6.26 11.51
N LYS A 74 -9.00 -6.20 12.69
CA LYS A 74 -7.54 -6.09 12.80
C LYS A 74 -6.90 -7.23 12.01
N LEU A 75 -6.10 -6.92 10.99
CA LEU A 75 -5.39 -7.93 10.24
C LEU A 75 -4.35 -8.59 11.17
N VAL A 76 -4.69 -9.74 11.69
CA VAL A 76 -3.75 -10.56 12.45
C VAL A 76 -2.99 -11.41 11.44
N VAL A 77 -1.77 -11.01 11.12
CA VAL A 77 -0.86 -11.84 10.35
C VAL A 77 -0.26 -12.85 11.32
N PRO A 78 -0.61 -14.15 11.22
CA PRO A 78 -0.03 -15.15 12.12
C PRO A 78 1.48 -15.20 11.88
N PRO A 79 2.29 -15.35 12.95
CA PRO A 79 3.71 -15.54 12.79
C PRO A 79 3.95 -16.79 11.95
N LYS A 80 4.60 -16.63 10.80
CA LYS A 80 4.99 -17.75 9.94
C LYS A 80 6.40 -18.17 10.28
N ASP A 81 6.60 -19.46 10.51
CA ASP A 81 7.94 -20.02 10.69
C ASP A 81 8.60 -20.10 9.29
N TYR A 82 9.51 -19.15 9.03
CA TYR A 82 10.23 -19.06 7.75
C TYR A 82 11.45 -19.99 7.73
N ASN A 83 11.29 -21.24 8.13
CA ASN A 83 12.35 -22.24 8.08
C ASN A 83 12.74 -22.68 6.67
N GLU A 84 11.98 -22.24 5.65
CA GLU A 84 12.30 -22.53 4.26
C GLU A 84 13.29 -21.50 3.70
N THR A 85 14.32 -22.01 3.05
CA THR A 85 15.38 -21.23 2.40
C THR A 85 14.98 -20.71 1.01
N SER A 86 13.71 -20.84 0.62
CA SER A 86 13.22 -20.43 -0.69
C SER A 86 12.80 -18.96 -0.71
N TYR A 87 13.38 -18.21 -1.66
CA TYR A 87 13.04 -16.82 -1.89
C TYR A 87 12.01 -16.68 -3.02
N ALA A 88 11.00 -15.84 -2.79
CA ALA A 88 10.07 -15.45 -3.85
C ALA A 88 10.71 -14.41 -4.77
N ILE A 89 11.44 -13.46 -4.21
CA ILE A 89 12.12 -12.40 -4.96
C ILE A 89 13.55 -12.23 -4.43
N GLU A 90 14.50 -12.11 -5.34
CA GLU A 90 15.87 -11.75 -5.04
C GLU A 90 16.30 -10.62 -5.98
N ALA A 91 16.98 -9.61 -5.48
CA ALA A 91 17.59 -8.55 -6.26
C ALA A 91 19.04 -8.36 -5.87
N GLN A 92 19.89 -8.16 -6.87
CA GLN A 92 21.32 -7.92 -6.70
C GLN A 92 21.74 -6.70 -7.51
N ASN A 93 22.29 -5.70 -6.80
CA ASN A 93 22.81 -4.45 -7.37
C ASN A 93 21.82 -3.75 -8.32
N LEU A 94 20.53 -3.86 -8.02
CA LEU A 94 19.44 -3.39 -8.89
C LEU A 94 19.50 -1.88 -9.01
N THR A 95 19.67 -1.37 -10.22
CA THR A 95 19.82 0.05 -10.51
C THR A 95 18.93 0.45 -11.68
N MET A 96 18.28 1.61 -11.56
CA MET A 96 17.51 2.24 -12.62
C MET A 96 17.94 3.69 -12.79
N GLN A 97 18.34 4.03 -14.00
CA GLN A 97 18.74 5.36 -14.41
C GLN A 97 17.88 5.83 -15.59
N PHE A 98 17.35 7.03 -15.51
CA PHE A 98 16.62 7.71 -16.59
C PHE A 98 17.40 8.95 -17.02
N GLY A 99 18.14 8.86 -18.14
CA GLY A 99 19.09 9.90 -18.53
C GLY A 99 20.15 10.10 -17.43
N ASP A 100 20.25 11.29 -16.88
CA ASP A 100 21.19 11.61 -15.79
C ASP A 100 20.62 11.35 -14.39
N PHE A 101 19.33 11.01 -14.28
CA PHE A 101 18.64 10.78 -13.00
C PHE A 101 18.68 9.31 -12.60
N ILE A 102 19.26 9.01 -11.44
CA ILE A 102 19.27 7.68 -10.85
C ILE A 102 18.06 7.56 -9.91
N ALA A 103 17.04 6.83 -10.36
CA ALA A 103 15.81 6.60 -9.60
C ALA A 103 15.94 5.49 -8.54
N VAL A 104 16.77 4.48 -8.81
CA VAL A 104 17.10 3.37 -7.91
C VAL A 104 18.60 3.10 -8.05
N ASN A 105 19.30 3.03 -6.93
CA ASN A 105 20.75 2.87 -6.93
C ASN A 105 21.18 1.66 -6.09
N ASN A 106 21.71 0.65 -6.75
CA ASN A 106 22.39 -0.51 -6.15
C ASN A 106 21.59 -1.21 -5.04
N VAL A 107 20.29 -1.44 -5.27
CA VAL A 107 19.40 -2.08 -4.30
C VAL A 107 19.63 -3.60 -4.26
N ASN A 108 19.83 -4.12 -3.06
CA ASN A 108 19.94 -5.55 -2.79
C ASN A 108 18.86 -5.95 -1.79
N LEU A 109 18.05 -6.96 -2.12
CA LEU A 109 17.01 -7.46 -1.22
C LEU A 109 16.67 -8.92 -1.52
N LYS A 110 16.09 -9.58 -0.52
CA LYS A 110 15.57 -10.94 -0.62
C LYS A 110 14.25 -10.99 0.12
N ILE A 111 13.22 -11.50 -0.54
CA ILE A 111 11.87 -11.67 0.01
C ILE A 111 11.56 -13.17 0.02
N LYS A 112 11.24 -13.72 1.18
CA LYS A 112 10.92 -15.14 1.33
C LYS A 112 9.54 -15.45 0.77
N GLN A 113 9.32 -16.70 0.40
CA GLN A 113 7.99 -17.15 -0.02
C GLN A 113 6.98 -17.04 1.13
N GLY A 114 5.81 -16.43 0.81
CA GLY A 114 4.74 -16.19 1.77
C GLY A 114 4.98 -15.06 2.76
N GLU A 115 6.06 -14.29 2.59
CA GLU A 115 6.33 -13.09 3.37
C GLU A 115 5.47 -11.91 2.89
N ILE A 116 4.97 -11.09 3.83
CA ILE A 116 4.41 -9.77 3.54
C ILE A 116 5.54 -8.76 3.73
N PHE A 117 6.06 -8.26 2.62
CA PHE A 117 7.19 -7.33 2.60
C PHE A 117 6.73 -5.92 2.26
N GLY A 118 7.07 -4.92 3.08
CA GLY A 118 6.67 -3.54 2.91
C GLY A 118 7.82 -2.64 2.44
N PHE A 119 7.56 -1.83 1.40
CA PHE A 119 8.44 -0.72 1.01
C PHE A 119 7.96 0.57 1.66
N LEU A 120 8.73 1.12 2.59
CA LEU A 120 8.45 2.40 3.22
C LEU A 120 9.42 3.47 2.72
N GLY A 121 8.93 4.67 2.52
CA GLY A 121 9.76 5.81 2.10
C GLY A 121 8.93 6.96 1.54
N SER A 122 9.54 8.14 1.38
CA SER A 122 8.91 9.34 0.83
C SER A 122 8.46 9.18 -0.62
N ASN A 123 7.58 10.05 -1.09
CA ASN A 123 7.19 10.06 -2.50
C ASN A 123 8.40 10.40 -3.38
N GLY A 124 8.54 9.68 -4.50
CA GLY A 124 9.67 9.85 -5.42
C GLY A 124 10.94 9.09 -5.04
N CYS A 125 11.02 8.38 -3.90
CA CYS A 125 12.24 7.66 -3.48
C CYS A 125 12.49 6.32 -4.21
N GLY A 126 11.79 6.02 -5.30
CA GLY A 126 12.06 4.84 -6.14
C GLY A 126 11.28 3.58 -5.82
N LYS A 127 10.35 3.55 -4.82
CA LYS A 127 9.57 2.35 -4.45
C LYS A 127 8.86 1.70 -5.64
N THR A 128 8.06 2.47 -6.36
CA THR A 128 7.30 1.99 -7.52
C THR A 128 8.22 1.52 -8.64
N THR A 129 9.34 2.21 -8.87
CA THR A 129 10.35 1.84 -9.85
C THR A 129 10.99 0.49 -9.49
N THR A 130 11.37 0.33 -8.21
CA THR A 130 11.89 -0.93 -7.70
C THR A 130 10.88 -2.08 -7.87
N MET A 131 9.62 -1.88 -7.46
CA MET A 131 8.58 -2.90 -7.63
C MET A 131 8.38 -3.29 -9.09
N LYS A 132 8.38 -2.34 -10.02
CA LYS A 132 8.25 -2.62 -11.46
C LYS A 132 9.43 -3.43 -11.99
N MET A 133 10.65 -3.17 -11.53
CA MET A 133 11.83 -3.97 -11.91
C MET A 133 11.74 -5.39 -11.36
N LEU A 134 11.34 -5.56 -10.09
CA LEU A 134 11.21 -6.87 -9.45
C LEU A 134 10.13 -7.75 -10.08
N THR A 135 9.12 -7.13 -10.69
CA THR A 135 7.99 -7.83 -11.33
C THR A 135 8.14 -7.97 -12.85
N GLY A 136 9.26 -7.52 -13.43
CA GLY A 136 9.50 -7.59 -14.88
C GLY A 136 8.68 -6.63 -15.73
N LEU A 137 8.06 -5.62 -15.09
CA LEU A 137 7.36 -4.53 -15.79
C LEU A 137 8.31 -3.43 -16.28
N LEU A 138 9.54 -3.42 -15.80
CA LEU A 138 10.58 -2.45 -16.16
C LEU A 138 11.93 -3.13 -16.08
N SER A 139 12.74 -3.02 -17.13
CA SER A 139 14.11 -3.54 -17.15
C SER A 139 15.04 -2.65 -16.34
N PRO A 140 15.86 -3.21 -15.47
CA PRO A 140 16.87 -2.43 -14.78
C PRO A 140 17.96 -1.96 -15.77
N THR A 141 18.57 -0.80 -15.46
CA THR A 141 19.74 -0.33 -16.20
C THR A 141 20.97 -1.22 -15.93
N SER A 142 21.08 -1.70 -14.69
CA SER A 142 22.09 -2.68 -14.28
C SER A 142 21.63 -3.47 -13.05
N GLY A 143 22.37 -4.55 -12.74
CA GLY A 143 21.98 -5.49 -11.70
C GLY A 143 21.03 -6.56 -12.24
N SER A 144 20.50 -7.39 -11.35
CA SER A 144 19.60 -8.49 -11.70
C SER A 144 18.52 -8.68 -10.64
N ALA A 145 17.38 -9.23 -11.06
CA ALA A 145 16.35 -9.72 -10.18
C ALA A 145 15.94 -11.15 -10.55
N LYS A 146 15.55 -11.94 -9.55
CA LYS A 146 14.98 -13.27 -9.72
C LYS A 146 13.61 -13.32 -9.07
N LEU A 147 12.68 -13.99 -9.72
CA LEU A 147 11.34 -14.29 -9.25
C LEU A 147 11.18 -15.81 -9.21
N PHE A 148 10.93 -16.36 -8.02
CA PHE A 148 10.87 -17.81 -7.77
C PHE A 148 12.07 -18.58 -8.33
N GLY A 149 13.29 -18.00 -8.21
CA GLY A 149 14.54 -18.59 -8.70
C GLY A 149 14.83 -18.38 -10.18
N GLU A 150 13.88 -17.92 -10.98
CA GLU A 150 14.02 -17.60 -12.39
C GLU A 150 14.44 -16.13 -12.58
N GLU A 151 15.39 -15.87 -13.47
CA GLU A 151 15.83 -14.51 -13.77
C GLU A 151 14.70 -13.71 -14.43
N VAL A 152 14.45 -12.50 -13.88
CA VAL A 152 13.42 -11.59 -14.40
C VAL A 152 13.89 -11.04 -15.74
N LYS A 153 13.25 -11.50 -16.82
CA LYS A 153 13.49 -11.04 -18.19
C LYS A 153 12.33 -10.15 -18.64
N ASP A 154 12.67 -9.18 -19.48
CA ASP A 154 11.69 -8.31 -20.08
C ASP A 154 10.56 -9.06 -20.78
N ASN A 155 9.34 -8.63 -20.50
CA ASN A 155 8.12 -9.07 -21.18
C ASN A 155 7.86 -10.58 -21.21
N SER A 156 8.46 -11.36 -20.28
CA SER A 156 8.12 -12.76 -20.16
C SER A 156 6.66 -12.93 -19.73
N LEU A 157 5.80 -13.42 -20.65
CA LEU A 157 4.40 -13.74 -20.36
C LEU A 157 4.29 -14.74 -19.21
N GLN A 158 5.16 -15.73 -19.18
CA GLN A 158 5.18 -16.77 -18.13
C GLN A 158 5.44 -16.17 -16.73
N MET A 159 6.26 -15.12 -16.64
CA MET A 159 6.48 -14.41 -15.35
C MET A 159 5.29 -13.56 -14.96
N LYS A 160 4.67 -12.87 -15.92
CA LYS A 160 3.49 -12.04 -15.67
C LYS A 160 2.30 -12.84 -15.18
N GLU A 161 2.16 -14.08 -15.61
CA GLU A 161 1.11 -15.01 -15.12
C GLU A 161 1.31 -15.41 -13.65
N LYS A 162 2.56 -15.34 -13.14
CA LYS A 162 2.90 -15.68 -11.75
C LYS A 162 2.74 -14.48 -10.79
N VAL A 163 2.53 -13.26 -11.32
CA VAL A 163 2.54 -12.01 -10.54
C VAL A 163 1.21 -11.27 -10.66
N GLY A 164 0.52 -11.05 -9.56
CA GLY A 164 -0.55 -10.06 -9.48
C GLY A 164 0.05 -8.68 -9.20
N TYR A 165 -0.28 -7.68 -10.00
CA TYR A 165 0.16 -6.29 -9.81
C TYR A 165 -1.04 -5.37 -9.66
N MET A 166 -1.15 -4.73 -8.49
CA MET A 166 -2.17 -3.72 -8.22
C MET A 166 -1.55 -2.33 -8.25
N THR A 167 -2.05 -1.47 -9.12
CA THR A 167 -1.58 -0.08 -9.22
C THR A 167 -2.25 0.81 -8.18
N GLN A 168 -1.63 1.96 -7.87
CA GLN A 168 -2.24 2.97 -6.99
C GLN A 168 -3.46 3.65 -7.63
N SER A 169 -3.44 3.82 -8.95
CA SER A 169 -4.57 4.33 -9.71
C SER A 169 -5.53 3.21 -10.11
N PHE A 170 -6.79 3.56 -10.32
CA PHE A 170 -7.82 2.64 -10.78
C PHE A 170 -7.37 1.96 -12.08
N SER A 171 -7.33 0.64 -12.08
CA SER A 171 -6.78 -0.17 -13.16
C SER A 171 -7.78 -1.16 -13.76
N LEU A 172 -9.04 -1.06 -13.34
CA LEU A 172 -10.14 -1.85 -13.91
C LEU A 172 -10.71 -1.17 -15.15
N TYR A 173 -11.33 -1.94 -16.01
CA TYR A 173 -11.99 -1.41 -17.21
C TYR A 173 -13.30 -0.72 -16.81
N ASN A 174 -13.37 0.59 -17.03
CA ASN A 174 -14.52 1.42 -16.65
C ASN A 174 -15.80 1.06 -17.42
N GLU A 175 -15.66 0.48 -18.61
CA GLU A 175 -16.75 0.04 -19.48
C GLU A 175 -17.39 -1.28 -19.01
N LEU A 176 -16.72 -2.00 -18.11
CA LEU A 176 -17.17 -3.28 -17.57
C LEU A 176 -17.73 -3.11 -16.16
N SER A 177 -18.77 -3.88 -15.84
CA SER A 177 -19.25 -4.02 -14.47
C SER A 177 -18.19 -4.67 -13.57
N ILE A 178 -18.37 -4.60 -12.26
CA ILE A 178 -17.48 -5.27 -11.29
C ILE A 178 -17.37 -6.76 -11.60
N LEU A 179 -18.50 -7.42 -11.85
CA LEU A 179 -18.52 -8.86 -12.14
C LEU A 179 -17.74 -9.19 -13.42
N GLU A 180 -17.95 -8.41 -14.49
CA GLU A 180 -17.24 -8.62 -15.76
C GLU A 180 -15.73 -8.38 -15.62
N ASN A 181 -15.30 -7.38 -14.81
CA ASN A 181 -13.90 -7.18 -14.48
C ASN A 181 -13.30 -8.39 -13.74
N LEU A 182 -14.01 -8.90 -12.72
CA LEU A 182 -13.57 -10.08 -11.97
C LEU A 182 -13.49 -11.32 -12.88
N GLU A 183 -14.47 -11.51 -13.75
CA GLU A 183 -14.48 -12.60 -14.73
C GLU A 183 -13.33 -12.49 -15.74
N LEU A 184 -13.07 -11.29 -16.23
CA LEU A 184 -11.96 -11.02 -17.14
C LEU A 184 -10.61 -11.36 -16.48
N HIS A 185 -10.38 -10.87 -15.25
CA HIS A 185 -9.18 -11.19 -14.51
C HIS A 185 -9.06 -12.69 -14.22
N ALA A 186 -10.13 -13.35 -13.83
CA ALA A 186 -10.12 -14.81 -13.62
C ALA A 186 -9.74 -15.58 -14.89
N LYS A 187 -10.16 -15.12 -16.07
CA LYS A 187 -9.76 -15.69 -17.36
C LYS A 187 -8.30 -15.43 -17.68
N LEU A 188 -7.82 -14.19 -17.47
CA LEU A 188 -6.43 -13.79 -17.76
C LEU A 188 -5.42 -14.56 -16.90
N PHE A 189 -5.75 -14.80 -15.63
CA PHE A 189 -4.90 -15.55 -14.71
C PHE A 189 -5.20 -17.04 -14.66
N HIS A 190 -5.99 -17.57 -15.63
CA HIS A 190 -6.32 -18.99 -15.75
C HIS A 190 -6.90 -19.63 -14.47
N ILE A 191 -7.65 -18.87 -13.67
CA ILE A 191 -8.29 -19.36 -12.46
C ILE A 191 -9.46 -20.27 -12.87
N LYS A 192 -9.29 -21.59 -12.73
CA LYS A 192 -10.29 -22.61 -13.11
C LYS A 192 -11.07 -23.14 -11.92
N GLU A 193 -10.36 -23.35 -10.79
CA GLU A 193 -10.97 -23.92 -9.59
C GLU A 193 -11.58 -22.83 -8.70
N ASP A 194 -12.77 -23.13 -8.15
CA ASP A 194 -13.51 -22.25 -7.24
C ASP A 194 -13.78 -20.83 -7.78
N ARG A 195 -13.79 -20.67 -9.12
CA ARG A 195 -13.97 -19.37 -9.77
C ARG A 195 -15.23 -18.66 -9.29
N GLU A 196 -16.38 -19.35 -9.35
CA GLU A 196 -17.67 -18.78 -8.92
C GLU A 196 -17.66 -18.43 -7.43
N LYS A 197 -17.05 -19.27 -6.61
CA LYS A 197 -16.92 -19.05 -5.18
C LYS A 197 -16.04 -17.85 -4.82
N ARG A 198 -14.96 -17.61 -5.60
CA ARG A 198 -14.05 -16.46 -5.43
C ARG A 198 -14.65 -15.15 -5.94
N ILE A 199 -15.50 -15.20 -6.97
CA ILE A 199 -16.15 -14.03 -7.55
C ILE A 199 -17.34 -13.58 -6.71
N ASN A 200 -18.04 -14.52 -6.03
CA ASN A 200 -19.22 -14.25 -5.23
C ASN A 200 -18.91 -14.04 -3.73
N TYR A 201 -17.66 -13.91 -3.35
CA TYR A 201 -17.24 -13.62 -1.97
C TYR A 201 -17.15 -12.12 -1.75
#